data_b7dc52a5760f2ff47cadcc4126900224
#
_entry.id   b7dc52a5760f2ff47cadcc4126900224
#
_cell.length_a   1.000
_cell.length_b   1.000
_cell.length_c   1.000
_cell.angle_alpha   90.00
_cell.angle_beta   90.00
_cell.angle_gamma   90.00
#
_symmetry.space_group_name_H-M   'P 1'
#
loop_
_entity.id
_entity.type
_entity.pdbx_description
1 polymer ?
#
loop_
_entity_poly.entity_id
_entity_poly.type
_entity_poly.pdbx_seq_one_letter_code
_entity_poly.pdbx_strand_id
1 'polypeptide(L)'
;MGQGSSASLQEVFQRAERGDAEAREALFALLYDELHRLAHANVARAGGAITWNTTTLLHEAYLGFARREGLQFPDENRFLGYAARAMRGLVIDAIRS
;
A
#
# COMPACT_ATOMS: atom_id res chain seq x y z
N MET A 1 21.27 13.74 -14.82
CA MET A 1 21.16 13.32 -14.56
C MET A 1 20.32 12.62 -14.56
N GLY A 2 19.90 12.36 -14.75
CA GLY A 2 18.98 11.77 -14.94
C GLY A 2 18.78 10.51 -14.52
N GLN A 3 18.66 10.12 -13.59
CA GLN A 3 18.42 8.97 -13.19
C GLN A 3 17.19 8.50 -13.62
N GLY A 4 16.94 7.57 -14.23
CA GLY A 4 15.76 6.96 -14.62
C GLY A 4 14.93 6.67 -13.48
N SER A 5 13.73 7.12 -13.48
CA SER A 5 12.84 6.84 -12.43
C SER A 5 12.60 5.39 -12.29
N SER A 6 12.58 4.62 -13.37
CA SER A 6 12.32 3.19 -13.26
C SER A 6 13.45 2.47 -12.56
N ALA A 7 14.70 2.89 -12.78
CA ALA A 7 15.80 2.30 -12.04
C ALA A 7 15.73 2.60 -10.56
N SER A 8 15.37 3.82 -10.20
CA SER A 8 15.23 4.19 -8.82
C SER A 8 14.09 3.44 -8.16
N LEU A 9 12.99 3.29 -8.85
CA LEU A 9 11.85 2.58 -8.31
C LEU A 9 12.19 1.11 -8.08
N GLN A 10 12.91 0.50 -9.00
CA GLN A 10 13.31 -0.89 -8.86
C GLN A 10 14.22 -1.09 -7.65
N GLU A 11 15.15 -0.19 -7.42
CA GLU A 11 15.98 -0.26 -6.24
C GLU A 11 15.16 -0.14 -4.98
N VAL A 12 14.16 0.75 -4.96
CA VAL A 12 13.31 0.92 -3.80
C VAL A 12 12.52 -0.37 -3.54
N PHE A 13 12.00 -1.01 -4.60
CA PHE A 13 11.31 -2.28 -4.44
C PHE A 13 12.22 -3.34 -3.81
N GLN A 14 13.44 -3.44 -4.28
CA GLN A 14 14.37 -4.44 -3.77
C GLN A 14 14.70 -4.21 -2.29
N ARG A 15 14.91 -2.97 -1.91
CA ARG A 15 15.20 -2.65 -0.53
C ARG A 15 13.98 -2.86 0.36
N ALA A 16 12.80 -2.55 -0.14
CA ALA A 16 11.57 -2.75 0.62
C ALA A 16 11.31 -4.21 0.89
N GLU A 17 11.62 -5.07 -0.08
CA GLU A 17 11.49 -6.52 0.10
C GLU A 17 12.39 -7.02 1.21
N ARG A 18 13.54 -6.40 1.39
CA ARG A 18 14.47 -6.80 2.43
C ARG A 18 14.11 -6.23 3.80
N GLY A 19 13.02 -5.50 3.89
CA GLY A 19 12.57 -4.94 5.16
C GLY A 19 13.11 -3.56 5.49
N ASP A 20 13.71 -2.88 4.51
CA ASP A 20 14.21 -1.51 4.72
C ASP A 20 13.03 -0.58 4.94
N ALA A 21 12.91 -0.04 6.16
CA ALA A 21 11.77 0.80 6.53
C ALA A 21 11.69 2.06 5.69
N GLU A 22 12.82 2.66 5.38
CA GLU A 22 12.83 3.88 4.56
C GLU A 22 12.34 3.57 3.15
N ALA A 23 12.74 2.43 2.61
CA ALA A 23 12.32 2.05 1.28
C ALA A 23 10.82 1.76 1.24
N ARG A 24 10.28 1.16 2.28
CA ARG A 24 8.83 0.91 2.37
C ARG A 24 8.05 2.20 2.44
N GLU A 25 8.54 3.14 3.22
CA GLU A 25 7.93 4.46 3.29
C GLU A 25 8.00 5.15 1.93
N ALA A 26 9.12 5.04 1.25
CA ALA A 26 9.30 5.64 -0.07
C ALA A 26 8.34 5.05 -1.10
N LEU A 27 8.04 3.74 -1.02
CA LEU A 27 7.09 3.13 -1.94
C LEU A 27 5.71 3.75 -1.78
N PHE A 28 5.27 3.94 -0.55
CA PHE A 28 3.96 4.56 -0.31
C PHE A 28 3.95 6.00 -0.82
N ALA A 29 5.05 6.72 -0.66
CA ALA A 29 5.14 8.09 -1.15
C ALA A 29 5.14 8.15 -2.68
N LEU A 30 5.89 7.26 -3.32
CA LEU A 30 6.01 7.25 -4.77
C LEU A 30 4.71 6.81 -5.45
N LEU A 31 3.97 5.93 -4.83
CA LEU A 31 2.75 5.38 -5.41
C LEU A 31 1.49 5.90 -4.71
N TYR A 32 1.62 7.05 -4.05
CA TYR A 32 0.53 7.58 -3.22
C TYR A 32 -0.77 7.75 -3.99
N ASP A 33 -0.72 8.27 -5.20
CA ASP A 33 -1.94 8.52 -5.96
C ASP A 33 -2.68 7.23 -6.27
N GLU A 34 -1.96 6.20 -6.66
CA GLU A 34 -2.56 4.90 -6.94
C GLU A 34 -3.11 4.27 -5.66
N LEU A 35 -2.34 4.36 -4.58
CA LEU A 35 -2.78 3.80 -3.31
C LEU A 35 -4.01 4.54 -2.78
N HIS A 36 -4.06 5.86 -2.96
CA HIS A 36 -5.20 6.65 -2.54
C HIS A 36 -6.45 6.24 -3.32
N ARG A 37 -6.32 5.99 -4.61
CA ARG A 37 -7.44 5.54 -5.43
C ARG A 37 -7.96 4.19 -4.97
N LEU A 38 -7.06 3.27 -4.63
CA LEU A 38 -7.46 1.97 -4.11
C LEU A 38 -8.20 2.11 -2.79
N ALA A 39 -7.70 2.95 -1.90
CA ALA A 39 -8.35 3.16 -0.61
C ALA A 39 -9.72 3.80 -0.78
N HIS A 40 -9.82 4.78 -1.67
CA HIS A 40 -11.09 5.45 -1.92
C HIS A 40 -12.13 4.46 -2.44
N ALA A 41 -11.74 3.61 -3.37
CA ALA A 41 -12.66 2.63 -3.94
C ALA A 41 -13.14 1.63 -2.88
N ASN A 42 -12.25 1.24 -1.98
CA ASN A 42 -12.63 0.30 -0.91
C ASN A 42 -13.58 0.93 0.10
N VAL A 43 -13.35 2.20 0.45
CA VAL A 43 -14.24 2.90 1.37
C VAL A 43 -15.61 3.11 0.73
N ALA A 44 -15.63 3.48 -0.55
CA ALA A 44 -16.87 3.69 -1.28
C ALA A 44 -17.69 2.41 -1.35
N ARG A 45 -17.02 1.27 -1.58
CA ARG A 45 -17.71 0.00 -1.65
C ARG A 45 -18.29 -0.44 -0.32
N ALA A 46 -17.71 0.00 0.78
CA ALA A 46 -18.23 -0.34 2.10
C ALA A 46 -19.55 0.36 2.40
N GLY A 47 -19.85 1.45 1.67
CA GLY A 47 -21.18 2.06 1.71
C GLY A 47 -21.63 2.51 3.08
N GLY A 48 -20.74 3.00 3.91
CA GLY A 48 -21.09 3.46 5.24
C GLY A 48 -21.02 2.38 6.32
N ALA A 49 -20.66 1.16 5.95
CA ALA A 49 -20.53 0.08 6.93
C ALA A 49 -19.32 0.27 7.85
N ILE A 50 -18.41 1.17 7.52
CA ILE A 50 -17.27 1.48 8.38
C ILE A 50 -17.22 2.98 8.60
N THR A 51 -16.58 3.37 9.70
CA THR A 51 -16.42 4.79 10.01
C THR A 51 -15.13 5.38 9.46
N TRP A 52 -14.29 4.54 8.86
CA TRP A 52 -13.01 4.99 8.33
C TRP A 52 -13.20 5.79 7.06
N ASN A 53 -12.39 6.83 6.90
CA ASN A 53 -12.32 7.55 5.62
C ASN A 53 -11.13 7.01 4.81
N THR A 54 -10.94 7.54 3.62
CA THR A 54 -9.90 7.08 2.72
C THR A 54 -8.50 7.21 3.34
N THR A 55 -8.23 8.32 3.99
CA THR A 55 -6.93 8.55 4.62
C THR A 55 -6.66 7.55 5.74
N THR A 56 -7.68 7.25 6.54
CA THR A 56 -7.54 6.28 7.62
C THR A 56 -7.21 4.89 7.05
N LEU A 57 -7.93 4.47 6.02
CA LEU A 57 -7.66 3.16 5.42
C LEU A 57 -6.27 3.10 4.84
N LEU A 58 -5.83 4.15 4.16
CA LEU A 58 -4.50 4.21 3.59
C LEU A 58 -3.44 4.11 4.68
N HIS A 59 -3.64 4.82 5.77
CA HIS A 59 -2.69 4.80 6.89
C HIS A 59 -2.62 3.42 7.54
N GLU A 60 -3.76 2.78 7.74
CA GLU A 60 -3.78 1.43 8.32
C GLU A 60 -3.09 0.42 7.40
N ALA A 61 -3.27 0.57 6.10
CA ALA A 61 -2.60 -0.29 5.14
C ALA A 61 -1.09 -0.09 5.21
N TYR A 62 -0.64 1.15 5.35
CA TYR A 62 0.78 1.43 5.48
C TYR A 62 1.36 0.80 6.74
N LEU A 63 0.66 0.93 7.87
CA LEU A 63 1.15 0.35 9.11
C LEU A 63 1.26 -1.17 9.02
N GLY A 64 0.29 -1.80 8.40
CA GLY A 64 0.33 -3.25 8.19
C GLY A 64 1.49 -3.66 7.30
N PHE A 65 1.70 -2.91 6.23
CA PHE A 65 2.80 -3.17 5.31
C PHE A 65 4.15 -3.00 6.00
N ALA A 66 4.30 -1.97 6.82
CA ALA A 66 5.57 -1.69 7.48
C ALA A 66 5.99 -2.80 8.43
N ARG A 67 5.02 -3.56 8.94
CA ARG A 67 5.31 -4.62 9.91
C ARG A 67 5.43 -6.00 9.30
N ARG A 68 5.02 -6.21 8.05
CA ARG A 68 5.04 -7.54 7.45
C ARG A 68 6.44 -7.93 7.04
N GLU A 69 6.73 -9.21 7.17
CA GLU A 69 8.00 -9.75 6.71
C GLU A 69 7.73 -10.74 5.61
N GLY A 70 8.72 -11.06 4.84
CA GLY A 70 8.62 -12.07 3.79
C GLY A 70 7.82 -11.65 2.56
N LEU A 71 7.55 -10.34 2.43
CA LEU A 71 6.82 -9.86 1.27
C LEU A 71 7.71 -9.79 0.05
N GLN A 72 7.14 -10.11 -1.09
CA GLN A 72 7.85 -10.05 -2.35
C GLN A 72 7.00 -9.33 -3.39
N PHE A 73 7.57 -8.33 -4.03
CA PHE A 73 6.89 -7.62 -5.09
C PHE A 73 7.89 -7.35 -6.20
N PRO A 74 7.95 -8.19 -7.21
CA PRO A 74 8.91 -8.00 -8.29
C PRO A 74 8.64 -6.74 -9.11
N ASP A 75 7.43 -6.21 -9.06
CA ASP A 75 7.11 -5.02 -9.82
C ASP A 75 5.97 -4.23 -9.17
N GLU A 76 5.68 -3.09 -9.76
CA GLU A 76 4.67 -2.18 -9.26
C GLU A 76 3.28 -2.81 -9.20
N ASN A 77 2.93 -3.58 -10.23
CA ASN A 77 1.62 -4.21 -10.29
C ASN A 77 1.41 -5.21 -9.15
N ARG A 78 2.44 -5.97 -8.83
CA ARG A 78 2.35 -6.91 -7.72
C ARG A 78 2.22 -6.19 -6.40
N PHE A 79 2.94 -5.09 -6.24
CA PHE A 79 2.82 -4.29 -5.02
C PHE A 79 1.42 -3.70 -4.89
N LEU A 80 0.87 -3.14 -5.97
CA LEU A 80 -0.46 -2.55 -5.92
C LEU A 80 -1.53 -3.63 -5.71
N GLY A 81 -1.32 -4.83 -6.26
CA GLY A 81 -2.21 -5.95 -6.01
C GLY A 81 -2.21 -6.37 -4.54
N TYR A 82 -1.02 -6.40 -3.94
CA TYR A 82 -0.90 -6.67 -2.51
C TYR A 82 -1.65 -5.60 -1.71
N ALA A 83 -1.44 -4.32 -2.05
CA ALA A 83 -2.09 -3.23 -1.32
C ALA A 83 -3.61 -3.32 -1.43
N ALA A 84 -4.12 -3.65 -2.61
CA ALA A 84 -5.55 -3.77 -2.81
C ALA A 84 -6.14 -4.88 -1.93
N ARG A 85 -5.47 -6.02 -1.87
CA ARG A 85 -5.93 -7.13 -1.03
C ARG A 85 -5.85 -6.79 0.45
N ALA A 86 -4.79 -6.09 0.85
CA ALA A 86 -4.63 -5.69 2.24
C ALA A 86 -5.74 -4.73 2.66
N MET A 87 -6.07 -3.77 1.79
CA MET A 87 -7.11 -2.81 2.09
C MET A 87 -8.47 -3.48 2.17
N ARG A 88 -8.73 -4.43 1.27
CA ARG A 88 -9.99 -5.17 1.31
C ARG A 88 -10.11 -5.94 2.63
N GLY A 89 -9.03 -6.59 3.05
CA GLY A 89 -9.03 -7.32 4.32
C GLY A 89 -9.28 -6.43 5.51
N LEU A 90 -8.68 -5.23 5.50
CA LEU A 90 -8.90 -4.28 6.59
C LEU A 90 -10.35 -3.82 6.66
N VAL A 91 -10.97 -3.57 5.51
CA VAL A 91 -12.37 -3.16 5.47
C VAL A 91 -13.28 -4.30 5.98
N ILE A 92 -13.02 -5.52 5.57
CA ILE A 92 -13.80 -6.66 6.01
C ILE A 92 -13.67 -6.82 7.52
N ASP A 93 -12.47 -6.69 8.05
CA ASP A 93 -12.25 -6.79 9.49
C ASP A 93 -12.96 -5.66 10.24
N ALA A 94 -12.95 -4.46 9.69
CA ALA A 94 -13.64 -3.33 10.31
C ALA A 94 -15.15 -3.53 10.33
N ILE A 95 -15.71 -4.11 9.28
CA ILE A 95 -17.13 -4.39 9.22
C ILE A 95 -17.52 -5.44 10.26
N ARG A 96 -16.64 -6.42 10.48
CA ARG A 96 -16.93 -7.50 11.42
C ARG A 96 -16.73 -7.11 12.87
N SER A 97 -15.96 -6.10 13.13
CA SER A 97 -15.76 -5.69 14.51
C SER A 97 -16.85 -4.74 14.95
#